data_12f482eaa31bc28affc4b3645951d3d2
#
_entry.id   12f482eaa31bc28affc4b3645951d3d2
#
_cell.length_a   1.000
_cell.length_b   1.000
_cell.length_c   1.000
_cell.angle_alpha   90.00
_cell.angle_beta   90.00
_cell.angle_gamma   90.00
#
_symmetry.space_group_name_H-M   'P 1'
#
loop_
_entity.id
_entity.type
_entity.pdbx_description
1 polymer ?
#
loop_
_entity_poly.entity_id
_entity_poly.type
_entity_poly.pdbx_seq_one_letter_code
_entity_poly.pdbx_strand_id
1 'polypeptide(L)'
;TDGDIDFMSGMISHHAQAIVMARWAEPNGASPSVRTLAARITNAQQDEIALMQNWLKDRALPVPEAKPMPMKMKMDGVDHEMLMPGMLSDAQMQELEAARGRDFDRLFLTYMIQHHRGALTMVETLFGSQGAGQEDLIFKLASDVHTDQVTEIARMERMLAELASAAPPAP
;
A
#
# COMPACT_ATOMS: atom_id res chain seq x y z
N THR A 1 8.60 20.90 -0.68
CA THR A 1 9.72 20.53 0.23
C THR A 1 10.26 19.15 -0.12
N ASP A 2 11.43 18.78 0.43
CA ASP A 2 11.98 17.43 0.24
C ASP A 2 11.04 16.38 0.83
N GLY A 3 10.40 16.65 1.97
CA GLY A 3 9.40 15.76 2.57
C GLY A 3 8.18 15.51 1.67
N ASP A 4 7.74 16.51 0.90
CA ASP A 4 6.67 16.35 -0.08
C ASP A 4 7.10 15.44 -1.23
N ILE A 5 8.34 15.66 -1.74
CA ILE A 5 8.90 14.86 -2.84
C ILE A 5 9.08 13.40 -2.41
N ASP A 6 9.62 13.18 -1.21
CA ASP A 6 9.84 11.85 -0.64
C ASP A 6 8.52 11.11 -0.44
N PHE A 7 7.49 11.80 0.08
CA PHE A 7 6.15 11.23 0.24
C PHE A 7 5.54 10.84 -1.10
N MET A 8 5.50 11.76 -2.07
CA MET A 8 4.89 11.53 -3.38
C MET A 8 5.62 10.42 -4.15
N SER A 9 6.95 10.43 -4.12
CA SER A 9 7.76 9.41 -4.80
C SER A 9 7.66 8.03 -4.13
N GLY A 10 7.74 8.00 -2.80
CA GLY A 10 7.68 6.76 -2.03
C GLY A 10 6.30 6.10 -2.09
N MET A 11 5.23 6.89 -1.97
CA MET A 11 3.86 6.37 -1.99
C MET A 11 3.47 5.75 -3.34
N ILE A 12 4.05 6.21 -4.45
CA ILE A 12 3.88 5.55 -5.77
C ILE A 12 4.36 4.10 -5.71
N SER A 13 5.56 3.86 -5.22
CA SER A 13 6.12 2.50 -5.11
C SER A 13 5.39 1.66 -4.06
N HIS A 14 4.98 2.28 -2.95
CA HIS A 14 4.19 1.64 -1.91
C HIS A 14 2.85 1.14 -2.45
N HIS A 15 2.08 2.00 -3.10
CA HIS A 15 0.80 1.65 -3.73
C HIS A 15 0.95 0.59 -4.83
N ALA A 16 2.04 0.65 -5.59
CA ALA A 16 2.31 -0.34 -6.63
C ALA A 16 2.40 -1.77 -6.06
N GLN A 17 2.93 -1.95 -4.85
CA GLN A 17 2.97 -3.26 -4.20
C GLN A 17 1.57 -3.76 -3.85
N ALA A 18 0.70 -2.91 -3.30
CA ALA A 18 -0.70 -3.28 -3.02
C ALA A 18 -1.45 -3.73 -4.29
N ILE A 19 -1.21 -3.06 -5.41
CA ILE A 19 -1.82 -3.43 -6.69
C ILE A 19 -1.32 -4.79 -7.16
N VAL A 20 -0.03 -5.11 -7.01
CA VAL A 20 0.51 -6.45 -7.31
C VAL A 20 -0.19 -7.50 -6.45
N MET A 21 -0.29 -7.30 -5.14
CA MET A 21 -0.98 -8.19 -4.22
C MET A 21 -2.45 -8.41 -4.62
N ALA A 22 -3.16 -7.32 -4.94
CA ALA A 22 -4.56 -7.35 -5.32
C ALA A 22 -4.83 -8.13 -6.62
N ARG A 23 -3.90 -8.09 -7.58
CA ARG A 23 -4.00 -8.83 -8.85
C ARG A 23 -3.99 -10.35 -8.67
N TRP A 24 -3.45 -10.85 -7.59
CA TRP A 24 -3.45 -12.29 -7.31
C TRP A 24 -4.79 -12.81 -6.75
N ALA A 25 -5.71 -11.93 -6.36
CA ALA A 25 -6.96 -12.33 -5.72
C ALA A 25 -7.79 -13.28 -6.60
N GLU A 26 -8.01 -12.93 -7.87
CA GLU A 26 -8.84 -13.75 -8.76
C GLU A 26 -8.15 -15.07 -9.17
N PRO A 27 -6.91 -15.08 -9.71
CA PRO A 27 -6.26 -16.32 -10.11
C PRO A 27 -5.97 -17.26 -8.92
N ASN A 28 -5.84 -16.74 -7.71
CA ASN A 28 -5.59 -17.52 -6.51
C ASN A 28 -6.87 -18.01 -5.81
N GLY A 29 -8.04 -17.79 -6.42
CA GLY A 29 -9.30 -18.31 -5.92
C GLY A 29 -9.80 -17.62 -4.64
N ALA A 30 -9.54 -16.33 -4.50
CA ALA A 30 -10.05 -15.53 -3.39
C ALA A 30 -11.60 -15.56 -3.34
N SER A 31 -12.15 -15.42 -2.14
CA SER A 31 -13.59 -15.29 -1.94
C SER A 31 -14.16 -14.05 -2.66
N PRO A 32 -15.44 -14.01 -2.99
CA PRO A 32 -16.06 -12.85 -3.64
C PRO A 32 -15.84 -11.54 -2.89
N SER A 33 -15.89 -11.58 -1.55
CA SER A 33 -15.67 -10.39 -0.71
C SER A 33 -14.24 -9.87 -0.79
N VAL A 34 -13.23 -10.75 -0.80
CA VAL A 34 -11.82 -10.39 -0.97
C VAL A 34 -11.55 -9.87 -2.38
N ARG A 35 -12.14 -10.50 -3.42
CA ARG A 35 -12.01 -10.00 -4.79
C ARG A 35 -12.60 -8.60 -4.96
N THR A 36 -13.76 -8.34 -4.35
CA THR A 36 -14.39 -7.01 -4.36
C THR A 36 -13.50 -5.98 -3.67
N LEU A 37 -12.92 -6.32 -2.52
CA LEU A 37 -11.98 -5.46 -1.81
C LEU A 37 -10.72 -5.19 -2.64
N ALA A 38 -10.12 -6.22 -3.21
CA ALA A 38 -8.93 -6.11 -4.07
C ALA A 38 -9.16 -5.19 -5.29
N ALA A 39 -10.33 -5.30 -5.93
CA ALA A 39 -10.70 -4.42 -7.05
C ALA A 39 -10.83 -2.95 -6.62
N ARG A 40 -11.42 -2.68 -5.46
CA ARG A 40 -11.54 -1.32 -4.90
C ARG A 40 -10.18 -0.72 -4.58
N ILE A 41 -9.31 -1.48 -3.90
CA ILE A 41 -7.93 -1.08 -3.60
C ILE A 41 -7.18 -0.75 -4.90
N THR A 42 -7.27 -1.62 -5.89
CA THR A 42 -6.60 -1.41 -7.19
C THR A 42 -7.05 -0.10 -7.84
N ASN A 43 -8.35 0.14 -7.95
CA ASN A 43 -8.88 1.34 -8.60
C ASN A 43 -8.47 2.61 -7.87
N ALA A 44 -8.67 2.66 -6.55
CA ALA A 44 -8.32 3.83 -5.75
C ALA A 44 -6.82 4.15 -5.82
N GLN A 45 -5.98 3.13 -5.64
CA GLN A 45 -4.54 3.34 -5.61
C GLN A 45 -3.93 3.62 -6.99
N GLN A 46 -4.53 3.14 -8.08
CA GLN A 46 -4.15 3.57 -9.44
C GLN A 46 -4.41 5.06 -9.67
N ASP A 47 -5.56 5.57 -9.22
CA ASP A 47 -5.90 6.99 -9.33
C ASP A 47 -4.93 7.86 -8.51
N GLU A 48 -4.60 7.44 -7.31
CA GLU A 48 -3.64 8.13 -6.44
C GLU A 48 -2.23 8.12 -7.02
N ILE A 49 -1.77 7.00 -7.58
CA ILE A 49 -0.48 6.92 -8.31
C ILE A 49 -0.45 7.92 -9.46
N ALA A 50 -1.49 7.97 -10.29
CA ALA A 50 -1.56 8.90 -11.40
C ALA A 50 -1.49 10.37 -10.94
N LEU A 51 -2.18 10.70 -9.84
CA LEU A 51 -2.15 12.03 -9.25
C LEU A 51 -0.75 12.40 -8.76
N MET A 52 -0.07 11.50 -8.05
CA MET A 52 1.30 11.73 -7.57
C MET A 52 2.31 11.85 -8.71
N GLN A 53 2.21 11.02 -9.74
CA GLN A 53 3.06 11.10 -10.93
C GLN A 53 2.87 12.43 -11.68
N ASN A 54 1.62 12.89 -11.83
CA ASN A 54 1.34 14.18 -12.46
C ASN A 54 1.92 15.34 -11.62
N TRP A 55 1.76 15.31 -10.29
CA TRP A 55 2.32 16.33 -9.41
C TRP A 55 3.85 16.46 -9.55
N LEU A 56 4.57 15.33 -9.61
CA LEU A 56 6.02 15.30 -9.83
C LEU A 56 6.38 15.82 -11.22
N LYS A 57 5.67 15.37 -12.25
CA LYS A 57 5.89 15.78 -13.64
C LYS A 57 5.71 17.28 -13.84
N ASP A 58 4.66 17.87 -13.28
CA ASP A 58 4.36 19.31 -13.40
C ASP A 58 5.46 20.18 -12.79
N ARG A 59 6.28 19.61 -11.90
CA ARG A 59 7.42 20.26 -11.25
C ARG A 59 8.77 19.92 -11.86
N ALA A 60 8.76 19.20 -12.99
CA ALA A 60 9.97 18.68 -13.64
C ALA A 60 10.85 17.84 -12.70
N LEU A 61 10.23 17.14 -11.74
CA LEU A 61 10.91 16.23 -10.82
C LEU A 61 10.97 14.80 -11.42
N PRO A 62 11.91 13.97 -10.97
CA PRO A 62 11.95 12.57 -11.37
C PRO A 62 10.63 11.87 -11.02
N VAL A 63 10.05 11.16 -11.99
CA VAL A 63 8.79 10.42 -11.82
C VAL A 63 9.11 8.93 -11.69
N PRO A 64 8.91 8.30 -10.52
CA PRO A 64 9.11 6.87 -10.37
C PRO A 64 8.14 6.07 -11.23
N GLU A 65 8.60 4.93 -11.74
CA GLU A 65 7.70 3.93 -12.29
C GLU A 65 6.79 3.36 -11.19
N ALA A 66 5.55 3.02 -11.56
CA ALA A 66 4.61 2.37 -10.64
C ALA A 66 4.97 0.88 -10.44
N LYS A 67 6.09 0.67 -9.77
CA LYS A 67 6.63 -0.66 -9.41
C LYS A 67 6.99 -0.68 -7.93
N PRO A 68 6.82 -1.83 -7.23
CA PRO A 68 7.35 -2.00 -5.90
C PRO A 68 8.88 -1.85 -5.92
N MET A 69 9.39 -0.85 -5.21
CA MET A 69 10.83 -0.60 -5.11
C MET A 69 11.20 -0.26 -3.67
N PRO A 70 12.34 -0.74 -3.17
CA PRO A 70 12.86 -0.28 -1.89
C PRO A 70 13.25 1.19 -1.97
N MET A 71 13.19 1.87 -0.84
CA MET A 71 13.69 3.23 -0.69
C MET A 71 15.21 3.20 -0.56
N LYS A 72 15.90 4.10 -1.28
CA LYS A 72 17.34 4.30 -1.11
C LYS A 72 17.58 5.38 -0.05
N MET A 73 18.28 5.01 1.00
CA MET A 73 18.69 5.94 2.05
C MET A 73 20.22 5.98 2.14
N LYS A 74 20.78 7.19 2.27
CA LYS A 74 22.19 7.35 2.59
C LYS A 74 22.38 7.30 4.10
N MET A 75 23.10 6.28 4.57
CA MET A 75 23.55 6.17 5.96
C MET A 75 25.10 6.10 5.93
N ASP A 76 25.75 7.02 6.65
CA ASP A 76 27.23 7.12 6.72
C ASP A 76 27.91 7.20 5.35
N GLY A 77 27.26 7.85 4.36
CA GLY A 77 27.78 8.00 3.01
C GLY A 77 27.61 6.79 2.09
N VAL A 78 26.99 5.74 2.57
CA VAL A 78 26.69 4.50 1.81
C VAL A 78 25.19 4.45 1.48
N ASP A 79 24.86 4.07 0.25
CA ASP A 79 23.46 3.85 -0.16
C ASP A 79 22.96 2.52 0.39
N HIS A 80 21.92 2.57 1.23
CA HIS A 80 21.21 1.41 1.74
C HIS A 80 19.82 1.33 1.11
N GLU A 81 19.43 0.14 0.71
CA GLU A 81 18.06 -0.13 0.29
C GLU A 81 17.24 -0.62 1.49
N MET A 82 16.17 0.09 1.80
CA MET A 82 15.24 -0.27 2.89
C MET A 82 13.83 -0.35 2.34
N LEU A 83 13.07 -1.33 2.82
CA LEU A 83 11.63 -1.35 2.56
C LEU A 83 10.96 -0.16 3.24
N MET A 84 10.04 0.50 2.52
CA MET A 84 9.19 1.50 3.14
C MET A 84 8.27 0.85 4.20
N PRO A 85 7.80 1.65 5.19
CA PRO A 85 6.95 1.12 6.25
C PRO A 85 5.82 0.25 5.71
N GLY A 86 5.63 -0.93 6.29
CA GLY A 86 4.55 -1.85 5.96
C GLY A 86 4.67 -2.63 4.66
N MET A 87 5.63 -2.30 3.79
CA MET A 87 5.85 -3.09 2.58
C MET A 87 6.21 -4.54 2.92
N LEU A 88 5.72 -5.46 2.11
CA LEU A 88 6.04 -6.87 2.23
C LEU A 88 7.47 -7.13 1.76
N SER A 89 8.14 -8.04 2.46
CA SER A 89 9.40 -8.62 1.99
C SER A 89 9.17 -9.54 0.79
N ASP A 90 10.23 -9.87 0.07
CA ASP A 90 10.15 -10.83 -1.05
C ASP A 90 9.58 -12.18 -0.60
N ALA A 91 9.96 -12.64 0.59
CA ALA A 91 9.45 -13.90 1.17
C ALA A 91 7.94 -13.82 1.43
N GLN A 92 7.42 -12.73 1.98
CA GLN A 92 5.99 -12.51 2.20
C GLN A 92 5.23 -12.42 0.86
N MET A 93 5.80 -11.75 -0.14
CA MET A 93 5.22 -11.67 -1.48
C MET A 93 5.12 -13.05 -2.14
N GLN A 94 6.16 -13.87 -2.05
CA GLN A 94 6.16 -15.24 -2.55
C GLN A 94 5.15 -16.14 -1.84
N GLU A 95 5.03 -15.99 -0.51
CA GLU A 95 4.06 -16.74 0.28
C GLU A 95 2.62 -16.40 -0.15
N LEU A 96 2.31 -15.12 -0.33
CA LEU A 96 1.00 -14.67 -0.79
C LEU A 96 0.70 -15.14 -2.21
N GLU A 97 1.66 -15.03 -3.12
CA GLU A 97 1.51 -15.46 -4.52
C GLU A 97 1.24 -16.96 -4.63
N ALA A 98 1.85 -17.76 -3.75
CA ALA A 98 1.67 -19.21 -3.73
C ALA A 98 0.36 -19.66 -3.07
N ALA A 99 -0.22 -18.87 -2.18
CA ALA A 99 -1.43 -19.21 -1.43
C ALA A 99 -2.67 -19.31 -2.33
N ARG A 100 -3.64 -20.14 -1.94
CA ARG A 100 -4.89 -20.35 -2.69
C ARG A 100 -6.12 -20.37 -1.76
N GLY A 101 -7.26 -19.99 -2.31
CA GLY A 101 -8.55 -20.07 -1.64
C GLY A 101 -8.55 -19.35 -0.28
N ARG A 102 -8.99 -20.07 0.77
CA ARG A 102 -9.07 -19.53 2.13
C ARG A 102 -7.71 -19.09 2.70
N ASP A 103 -6.64 -19.81 2.39
CA ASP A 103 -5.29 -19.41 2.83
C ASP A 103 -4.84 -18.12 2.16
N PHE A 104 -5.16 -17.94 0.88
CA PHE A 104 -4.95 -16.66 0.20
C PHE A 104 -5.73 -15.54 0.89
N ASP A 105 -7.02 -15.72 1.17
CA ASP A 105 -7.85 -14.71 1.84
C ASP A 105 -7.22 -14.28 3.17
N ARG A 106 -6.81 -15.24 3.98
CA ARG A 106 -6.19 -14.97 5.29
C ARG A 106 -4.88 -14.19 5.16
N LEU A 107 -4.00 -14.63 4.27
CA LEU A 107 -2.72 -13.94 4.05
C LEU A 107 -2.89 -12.58 3.42
N PHE A 108 -3.77 -12.46 2.42
CA PHE A 108 -4.07 -11.18 1.77
C PHE A 108 -4.56 -10.14 2.77
N LEU A 109 -5.54 -10.50 3.60
CA LEU A 109 -6.07 -9.59 4.63
C LEU A 109 -5.00 -9.22 5.65
N THR A 110 -4.23 -10.20 6.15
CA THR A 110 -3.16 -9.96 7.12
C THR A 110 -2.09 -9.03 6.57
N TYR A 111 -1.60 -9.30 5.37
CA TYR A 111 -0.52 -8.55 4.74
C TYR A 111 -0.98 -7.19 4.22
N MET A 112 -2.22 -7.08 3.74
CA MET A 112 -2.76 -5.79 3.31
C MET A 112 -3.02 -4.86 4.51
N ILE A 113 -3.40 -5.38 5.67
CA ILE A 113 -3.46 -4.61 6.92
C ILE A 113 -2.07 -4.08 7.29
N GLN A 114 -1.03 -4.94 7.25
CA GLN A 114 0.35 -4.52 7.48
C GLN A 114 0.76 -3.39 6.53
N HIS A 115 0.48 -3.56 5.25
CA HIS A 115 0.80 -2.61 4.19
C HIS A 115 0.10 -1.27 4.42
N HIS A 116 -1.19 -1.27 4.69
CA HIS A 116 -1.98 -0.07 4.96
C HIS A 116 -1.50 0.69 6.21
N ARG A 117 -1.15 -0.01 7.28
CA ARG A 117 -0.54 0.62 8.46
C ARG A 117 0.76 1.34 8.12
N GLY A 118 1.55 0.78 7.20
CA GLY A 118 2.75 1.43 6.68
C GLY A 118 2.45 2.75 5.96
N ALA A 119 1.38 2.80 5.16
CA ALA A 119 0.94 4.03 4.51
C ALA A 119 0.56 5.11 5.53
N LEU A 120 -0.11 4.75 6.64
CA LEU A 120 -0.41 5.69 7.73
C LEU A 120 0.87 6.27 8.33
N THR A 121 1.89 5.43 8.58
CA THR A 121 3.20 5.89 9.06
C THR A 121 3.86 6.87 8.08
N MET A 122 3.74 6.64 6.77
CA MET A 122 4.27 7.58 5.77
C MET A 122 3.52 8.91 5.78
N VAL A 123 2.20 8.92 5.96
CA VAL A 123 1.40 10.16 6.13
C VAL A 123 1.80 10.90 7.41
N GLU A 124 1.97 10.18 8.52
CA GLU A 124 2.43 10.77 9.79
C GLU A 124 3.83 11.39 9.63
N THR A 125 4.74 10.73 8.92
CA THR A 125 6.07 11.24 8.62
C THR A 125 6.01 12.53 7.79
N LEU A 126 5.16 12.58 6.77
CA LEU A 126 4.92 13.78 5.97
C LEU A 126 4.51 14.96 6.85
N PHE A 127 3.43 14.79 7.63
CA PHE A 127 2.91 15.87 8.47
C PHE A 127 3.82 16.22 9.67
N GLY A 128 4.68 15.31 10.09
CA GLY A 128 5.73 15.56 11.08
C GLY A 128 6.96 16.28 10.54
N SER A 129 7.11 16.34 9.21
CA SER A 129 8.26 16.98 8.56
C SER A 129 8.06 18.49 8.44
N GLN A 130 9.08 19.27 8.79
CA GLN A 130 8.98 20.72 8.82
C GLN A 130 8.63 21.32 7.45
N GLY A 131 7.48 21.98 7.37
CA GLY A 131 7.00 22.66 6.16
C GLY A 131 6.44 21.74 5.08
N ALA A 132 6.44 20.41 5.29
CA ALA A 132 5.83 19.46 4.36
C ALA A 132 4.30 19.40 4.57
N GLY A 133 3.59 18.91 3.54
CA GLY A 133 2.13 18.72 3.59
C GLY A 133 1.32 20.03 3.62
N GLN A 134 1.95 21.18 3.28
CA GLN A 134 1.28 22.49 3.35
C GLN A 134 0.60 22.88 2.03
N GLU A 135 0.98 22.26 0.93
CA GLU A 135 0.33 22.49 -0.36
C GLU A 135 -1.06 21.81 -0.36
N ASP A 136 -2.10 22.52 -0.79
CA ASP A 136 -3.50 22.05 -0.76
C ASP A 136 -3.69 20.66 -1.37
N LEU A 137 -3.03 20.38 -2.51
CA LEU A 137 -3.14 19.10 -3.18
C LEU A 137 -2.50 17.97 -2.35
N ILE A 138 -1.31 18.22 -1.79
CA ILE A 138 -0.61 17.22 -0.96
C ILE A 138 -1.37 16.98 0.34
N PHE A 139 -1.79 18.05 1.00
CA PHE A 139 -2.60 17.97 2.23
C PHE A 139 -3.86 17.15 2.00
N LYS A 140 -4.58 17.46 0.91
CA LYS A 140 -5.80 16.73 0.56
C LYS A 140 -5.51 15.26 0.27
N LEU A 141 -4.53 14.97 -0.60
CA LEU A 141 -4.16 13.60 -0.94
C LEU A 141 -3.77 12.78 0.30
N ALA A 142 -2.87 13.31 1.12
CA ALA A 142 -2.42 12.62 2.32
C ALA A 142 -3.56 12.38 3.32
N SER A 143 -4.48 13.34 3.45
CA SER A 143 -5.67 13.20 4.29
C SER A 143 -6.66 12.17 3.74
N ASP A 144 -6.86 12.13 2.43
CA ASP A 144 -7.71 11.14 1.77
C ASP A 144 -7.09 9.73 1.93
N VAL A 145 -5.80 9.57 1.65
CA VAL A 145 -5.05 8.31 1.88
C VAL A 145 -5.22 7.86 3.32
N HIS A 146 -5.02 8.75 4.30
CA HIS A 146 -5.19 8.40 5.71
C HIS A 146 -6.59 7.86 6.01
N THR A 147 -7.62 8.57 5.57
CA THR A 147 -9.03 8.21 5.84
C THR A 147 -9.40 6.88 5.19
N ASP A 148 -9.01 6.68 3.93
CA ASP A 148 -9.29 5.47 3.18
C ASP A 148 -8.56 4.26 3.76
N GLN A 149 -7.27 4.41 4.09
CA GLN A 149 -6.47 3.34 4.69
C GLN A 149 -7.00 2.92 6.07
N VAL A 150 -7.39 3.87 6.93
CA VAL A 150 -8.01 3.57 8.24
C VAL A 150 -9.33 2.80 8.06
N THR A 151 -10.16 3.24 7.14
CA THR A 151 -11.46 2.60 6.85
C THR A 151 -11.27 1.18 6.30
N GLU A 152 -10.31 1.00 5.40
CA GLU A 152 -10.00 -0.32 4.82
C GLU A 152 -9.38 -1.27 5.85
N ILE A 153 -8.50 -0.79 6.73
CA ILE A 153 -7.96 -1.60 7.84
C ILE A 153 -9.10 -2.13 8.71
N ALA A 154 -10.01 -1.27 9.16
CA ALA A 154 -11.13 -1.68 9.99
C ALA A 154 -12.03 -2.71 9.28
N ARG A 155 -12.22 -2.57 7.96
CA ARG A 155 -12.95 -3.54 7.15
C ARG A 155 -12.21 -4.88 7.06
N MET A 156 -10.92 -4.86 6.77
CA MET A 156 -10.10 -6.07 6.65
C MET A 156 -10.00 -6.83 7.98
N GLU A 157 -9.89 -6.12 9.11
CA GLU A 157 -9.88 -6.73 10.44
C GLU A 157 -11.19 -7.47 10.73
N ARG A 158 -12.35 -6.89 10.36
CA ARG A 158 -13.64 -7.58 10.48
C ARG A 158 -13.71 -8.81 9.60
N MET A 159 -13.31 -8.70 8.32
CA MET A 159 -13.28 -9.82 7.39
C MET A 159 -12.37 -10.96 7.88
N LEU A 160 -11.21 -10.61 8.45
CA LEU A 160 -10.27 -11.58 9.01
C LEU A 160 -10.84 -12.29 10.25
N ALA A 161 -11.55 -11.56 11.13
CA ALA A 161 -12.24 -12.14 12.28
C ALA A 161 -13.38 -13.08 11.85
N GLU A 162 -14.17 -12.71 10.85
CA GLU A 162 -15.23 -13.55 10.25
C GLU A 162 -14.63 -14.82 9.64
N LEU A 163 -13.52 -14.70 8.94
CA LEU A 163 -12.81 -15.83 8.35
C LEU A 163 -12.30 -16.80 9.44
N ALA A 164 -11.78 -16.29 10.56
CA ALA A 164 -11.29 -17.12 11.66
C ALA A 164 -12.41 -17.86 12.39
N SER A 165 -13.63 -17.29 12.47
CA SER A 165 -14.80 -17.89 13.13
C SER A 165 -15.58 -18.83 12.23
N ALA A 166 -15.41 -18.78 10.89
CA ALA A 166 -16.08 -19.69 9.96
C ALA A 166 -15.49 -21.10 10.05
N ALA A 167 -16.36 -22.13 10.10
CA ALA A 167 -15.92 -23.52 10.05
C ALA A 167 -15.12 -23.81 8.77
N PRO A 168 -14.06 -24.63 8.82
CA PRO A 168 -13.40 -25.07 7.61
C PRO A 168 -14.42 -25.81 6.71
N PRO A 169 -14.25 -25.75 5.36
CA PRO A 169 -15.10 -26.54 4.46
C PRO A 169 -15.05 -28.01 4.88
N ALA A 170 -16.18 -28.66 4.88
CA ALA A 170 -16.26 -30.09 5.13
C ALA A 170 -15.38 -30.86 4.13
N PRO A 171 -14.68 -31.92 4.55
CA PRO A 171 -13.81 -32.70 3.68
C PRO A 171 -14.54 -33.32 2.49
#